data_c906ad41cf6da5d60c88d4b711148de7
#
_entry.id   c906ad41cf6da5d60c88d4b711148de7
#
_cell.length_a   1.000
_cell.length_b   1.000
_cell.length_c   1.000
_cell.angle_alpha   90.00
_cell.angle_beta   90.00
_cell.angle_gamma   90.00
#
_symmetry.space_group_name_H-M   'P 1'
#
loop_
_entity.id
_entity.type
_entity.pdbx_description
1 polymer ?
#
loop_
_entity_poly.entity_id
_entity_poly.type
_entity_poly.pdbx_seq_one_letter_code
_entity_poly.pdbx_strand_id
1 'polypeptide(L)'
;NIKSIFNDYAVYRNENITPQDKAELLIESLVAIFLVIALAFHLAAVGLIGLSVIILLTAFKGITEEHKLGEAFHEALPFTALLAVFFAIVSVIHDQHLFSPVINYVLAQDPSTQPSLFFVANGFLSAISDNVFVATIYINEVKAAYDSGAITLDQFNNLAIAINTGTNLPSVATPNGQAAFLFLLTSSLAPLISLSYMRMVYMALPYTIVLSIVGYICINLFL
;
A
#
# COMPACT_ATOMS: atom_id res chain seq x y z
N ASN A 1 -14.33 4.51 29.86
CA ASN A 1 -12.99 5.09 29.66
C ASN A 1 -12.11 4.04 28.99
N ILE A 2 -11.66 4.29 27.75
CA ILE A 2 -10.87 3.33 26.93
C ILE A 2 -9.63 2.85 27.70
N LYS A 3 -8.98 3.73 28.47
CA LYS A 3 -7.80 3.37 29.28
C LYS A 3 -8.11 2.37 30.40
N SER A 4 -9.29 2.46 31.03
CA SER A 4 -9.65 1.48 32.07
C SER A 4 -9.94 0.12 31.46
N ILE A 5 -10.67 0.07 30.34
CA ILE A 5 -10.94 -1.18 29.61
C ILE A 5 -9.63 -1.85 29.14
N PHE A 6 -8.67 -1.05 28.67
CA PHE A 6 -7.38 -1.56 28.23
C PHE A 6 -6.55 -2.12 29.41
N ASN A 7 -6.57 -1.45 30.55
CA ASN A 7 -5.90 -1.91 31.77
C ASN A 7 -6.56 -3.18 32.32
N ASP A 8 -7.89 -3.21 32.38
CA ASP A 8 -8.63 -4.37 32.86
C ASP A 8 -8.40 -5.59 31.96
N TYR A 9 -8.35 -5.39 30.63
CA TYR A 9 -8.01 -6.43 29.67
C TYR A 9 -6.54 -6.89 29.80
N ALA A 10 -5.61 -5.98 30.01
CA ALA A 10 -4.19 -6.31 30.18
C ALA A 10 -3.95 -7.12 31.46
N VAL A 11 -4.63 -6.77 32.57
CA VAL A 11 -4.58 -7.53 33.83
C VAL A 11 -5.18 -8.90 33.64
N TYR A 12 -6.40 -9.00 33.09
CA TYR A 12 -7.07 -10.26 32.80
C TYR A 12 -6.23 -11.18 31.93
N ARG A 13 -5.62 -10.64 30.86
CA ARG A 13 -4.75 -11.38 29.97
C ARG A 13 -3.50 -11.92 30.67
N ASN A 14 -2.85 -11.10 31.51
CA ASN A 14 -1.64 -11.51 32.23
C ASN A 14 -1.90 -12.61 33.26
N GLU A 15 -3.07 -12.62 33.90
CA GLU A 15 -3.46 -13.63 34.88
C GLU A 15 -3.87 -14.97 34.25
N ASN A 16 -4.34 -14.95 32.98
CA ASN A 16 -4.89 -16.12 32.31
C ASN A 16 -4.04 -16.64 31.14
N ILE A 17 -2.86 -16.10 30.90
CA ILE A 17 -1.95 -16.57 29.83
C ILE A 17 -1.49 -18.01 30.10
N THR A 18 -1.88 -18.92 29.22
CA THR A 18 -1.40 -20.30 29.24
C THR A 18 -0.01 -20.43 28.58
N PRO A 19 0.73 -21.54 28.83
CA PRO A 19 1.97 -21.82 28.10
C PRO A 19 1.75 -21.91 26.57
N GLN A 20 0.57 -22.33 26.14
CA GLN A 20 0.19 -22.39 24.71
C GLN A 20 0.07 -20.99 24.11
N ASP A 21 -0.60 -20.06 24.81
CA ASP A 21 -0.73 -18.67 24.35
C ASP A 21 0.64 -17.98 24.20
N LYS A 22 1.59 -18.32 25.10
CA LYS A 22 2.97 -17.80 25.00
C LYS A 22 3.70 -18.38 23.78
N ALA A 23 3.51 -19.66 23.49
CA ALA A 23 4.10 -20.30 22.32
C ALA A 23 3.50 -19.72 21.03
N GLU A 24 2.19 -19.50 20.98
CA GLU A 24 1.53 -18.84 19.83
C GLU A 24 2.05 -17.43 19.60
N LEU A 25 2.16 -16.64 20.67
CA LEU A 25 2.71 -15.28 20.57
C LEU A 25 4.16 -15.27 20.09
N LEU A 26 4.97 -16.25 20.53
CA LEU A 26 6.34 -16.38 20.05
C LEU A 26 6.38 -16.71 18.56
N ILE A 27 5.54 -17.65 18.10
CA ILE A 27 5.44 -18.02 16.69
C ILE A 27 5.01 -16.83 15.85
N GLU A 28 3.97 -16.12 16.24
CA GLU A 28 3.49 -14.92 15.57
C GLU A 28 4.59 -13.86 15.46
N SER A 29 5.32 -13.65 16.56
CA SER A 29 6.43 -12.68 16.58
C SER A 29 7.57 -13.09 15.65
N LEU A 30 7.96 -14.37 15.63
CA LEU A 30 9.00 -14.88 14.74
C LEU A 30 8.58 -14.77 13.26
N VAL A 31 7.33 -15.10 12.95
CA VAL A 31 6.80 -14.99 11.58
C VAL A 31 6.70 -13.52 11.15
N ALA A 32 6.33 -12.61 12.06
CA ALA A 32 6.32 -11.18 11.79
C ALA A 32 7.74 -10.65 11.51
N ILE A 33 8.74 -11.07 12.29
CA ILE A 33 10.15 -10.71 12.05
C ILE A 33 10.62 -11.28 10.70
N PHE A 34 10.29 -12.54 10.41
CA PHE A 34 10.59 -13.15 9.10
C PHE A 34 9.98 -12.34 7.95
N LEU A 35 8.70 -11.93 8.07
CA LEU A 35 8.03 -11.12 7.06
C LEU A 35 8.78 -9.80 6.81
N VAL A 36 9.14 -9.09 7.89
CA VAL A 36 9.86 -7.80 7.77
C VAL A 36 11.21 -8.01 7.10
N ILE A 37 11.98 -9.02 7.52
CA ILE A 37 13.28 -9.33 6.94
C ILE A 37 13.14 -9.73 5.47
N ALA A 38 12.21 -10.62 5.15
CA ALA A 38 12.00 -11.12 3.79
C ALA A 38 11.62 -10.01 2.82
N LEU A 39 10.76 -9.06 3.25
CA LEU A 39 10.40 -7.89 2.46
C LEU A 39 11.55 -6.89 2.33
N ALA A 40 12.27 -6.59 3.42
CA ALA A 40 13.36 -5.63 3.43
C ALA A 40 14.53 -6.06 2.52
N PHE A 41 14.85 -7.35 2.50
CA PHE A 41 15.93 -7.92 1.69
C PHE A 41 15.46 -8.46 0.33
N HIS A 42 14.16 -8.32 -0.01
CA HIS A 42 13.57 -8.81 -1.27
C HIS A 42 13.92 -10.28 -1.55
N LEU A 43 13.83 -11.14 -0.51
CA LEU A 43 14.24 -12.55 -0.60
C LEU A 43 13.45 -13.35 -1.61
N ALA A 44 12.20 -12.97 -1.86
CA ALA A 44 11.32 -13.58 -2.86
C ALA A 44 10.25 -12.60 -3.33
N ALA A 45 9.46 -12.98 -4.33
CA ALA A 45 8.28 -12.23 -4.73
C ALA A 45 7.30 -12.09 -3.56
N VAL A 46 6.68 -10.90 -3.42
CA VAL A 46 5.81 -10.55 -2.29
C VAL A 46 4.70 -11.59 -2.05
N GLY A 47 4.10 -12.11 -3.14
CA GLY A 47 3.09 -13.16 -3.06
C GLY A 47 3.60 -14.47 -2.45
N LEU A 48 4.86 -14.85 -2.75
CA LEU A 48 5.50 -16.04 -2.16
C LEU A 48 5.84 -15.83 -0.69
N ILE A 49 6.27 -14.63 -0.31
CA ILE A 49 6.49 -14.26 1.09
C ILE A 49 5.17 -14.35 1.86
N GLY A 50 4.09 -13.76 1.33
CA GLY A 50 2.75 -13.83 1.92
C GLY A 50 2.25 -15.28 2.08
N LEU A 51 2.40 -16.11 1.04
CA LEU A 51 2.05 -17.52 1.09
C LEU A 51 2.86 -18.27 2.16
N SER A 52 4.17 -17.99 2.27
CA SER A 52 5.04 -18.57 3.30
C SER A 52 4.56 -18.21 4.71
N VAL A 53 4.14 -16.97 4.93
CA VAL A 53 3.57 -16.51 6.21
C VAL A 53 2.29 -17.29 6.54
N ILE A 54 1.38 -17.44 5.58
CA ILE A 54 0.14 -18.21 5.76
C ILE A 54 0.49 -19.66 6.14
N ILE A 55 1.38 -20.32 5.40
CA ILE A 55 1.79 -21.70 5.66
C ILE A 55 2.43 -21.85 7.05
N LEU A 56 3.35 -20.96 7.42
CA LEU A 56 4.00 -20.98 8.73
C LEU A 56 2.99 -20.83 9.86
N LEU A 57 2.12 -19.82 9.79
CA LEU A 57 1.13 -19.57 10.83
C LEU A 57 0.14 -20.73 10.94
N THR A 58 -0.40 -21.25 9.84
CA THR A 58 -1.35 -22.37 9.88
C THR A 58 -0.71 -23.66 10.38
N ALA A 59 0.52 -23.97 9.96
CA ALA A 59 1.24 -25.15 10.37
C ALA A 59 1.58 -25.13 11.87
N PHE A 60 2.15 -24.03 12.36
CA PHE A 60 2.58 -23.94 13.77
C PHE A 60 1.44 -23.71 14.76
N LYS A 61 0.35 -23.10 14.33
CA LYS A 61 -0.89 -22.96 15.15
C LYS A 61 -1.79 -24.20 15.08
N GLY A 62 -1.44 -25.19 14.27
CA GLY A 62 -2.25 -26.40 14.10
C GLY A 62 -3.59 -26.13 13.44
N ILE A 63 -3.70 -25.08 12.62
CA ILE A 63 -4.91 -24.76 11.87
C ILE A 63 -4.96 -25.65 10.63
N THR A 64 -5.49 -26.84 10.79
CA THR A 64 -5.63 -27.83 9.71
C THR A 64 -7.08 -27.99 9.23
N GLU A 65 -8.02 -27.36 9.92
CA GLU A 65 -9.43 -27.45 9.59
C GLU A 65 -9.75 -26.58 8.36
N GLU A 66 -10.28 -27.21 7.32
CA GLU A 66 -10.68 -26.55 6.07
C GLU A 66 -11.65 -25.38 6.31
N HIS A 67 -12.56 -25.53 7.27
CA HIS A 67 -13.54 -24.51 7.64
C HIS A 67 -12.87 -23.22 8.12
N LYS A 68 -11.85 -23.30 8.98
CA LYS A 68 -11.14 -22.10 9.51
C LYS A 68 -10.36 -21.37 8.43
N LEU A 69 -9.75 -22.12 7.50
CA LEU A 69 -9.10 -21.54 6.33
C LEU A 69 -10.13 -20.90 5.40
N GLY A 70 -11.28 -21.57 5.19
CA GLY A 70 -12.37 -21.07 4.38
C GLY A 70 -12.95 -19.74 4.89
N GLU A 71 -13.12 -19.59 6.20
CA GLU A 71 -13.57 -18.32 6.80
C GLU A 71 -12.61 -17.16 6.51
N ALA A 72 -11.30 -17.37 6.67
CA ALA A 72 -10.29 -16.35 6.38
C ALA A 72 -10.30 -15.93 4.90
N PHE A 73 -10.45 -16.88 3.97
CA PHE A 73 -10.61 -16.58 2.55
C PHE A 73 -11.92 -15.85 2.26
N HIS A 74 -13.00 -16.22 2.94
CA HIS A 74 -14.30 -15.57 2.77
C HIS A 74 -14.27 -14.10 3.22
N GLU A 75 -13.57 -13.79 4.30
CA GLU A 75 -13.35 -12.40 4.75
C GLU A 75 -12.51 -11.58 3.74
N ALA A 76 -11.53 -12.20 3.09
CA ALA A 76 -10.68 -11.54 2.10
C ALA A 76 -11.35 -11.38 0.72
N LEU A 77 -12.40 -12.16 0.42
CA LEU A 77 -13.02 -12.23 -0.91
C LEU A 77 -13.58 -10.89 -1.41
N PRO A 78 -14.31 -10.08 -0.60
CA PRO A 78 -14.82 -8.79 -1.06
C PRO A 78 -13.71 -7.84 -1.52
N PHE A 79 -12.59 -7.80 -0.78
CA PHE A 79 -11.44 -6.99 -1.14
C PHE A 79 -10.74 -7.51 -2.41
N THR A 80 -10.56 -8.83 -2.53
CA THR A 80 -9.97 -9.47 -3.71
C THR A 80 -10.81 -9.24 -4.96
N ALA A 81 -12.13 -9.35 -4.84
CA ALA A 81 -13.06 -9.07 -5.93
C ALA A 81 -13.00 -7.60 -6.38
N LEU A 82 -12.95 -6.68 -5.41
CA LEU A 82 -12.77 -5.25 -5.69
C LEU A 82 -11.47 -4.99 -6.46
N LEU A 83 -10.35 -5.58 -6.02
CA LEU A 83 -9.07 -5.46 -6.72
C LEU A 83 -9.13 -6.02 -8.14
N ALA A 84 -9.76 -7.18 -8.35
CA ALA A 84 -9.89 -7.78 -9.67
C ALA A 84 -10.65 -6.87 -10.65
N VAL A 85 -11.79 -6.31 -10.22
CA VAL A 85 -12.57 -5.35 -11.02
C VAL A 85 -11.75 -4.08 -11.27
N PHE A 86 -11.06 -3.60 -10.26
CA PHE A 86 -10.22 -2.44 -10.35
C PHE A 86 -9.10 -2.63 -11.38
N PHE A 87 -8.35 -3.74 -11.35
CA PHE A 87 -7.32 -4.02 -12.35
C PHE A 87 -7.88 -4.19 -13.77
N ALA A 88 -9.10 -4.70 -13.92
CA ALA A 88 -9.77 -4.75 -15.23
C ALA A 88 -10.04 -3.34 -15.79
N ILE A 89 -10.55 -2.41 -14.95
CA ILE A 89 -10.74 -1.00 -15.33
C ILE A 89 -9.40 -0.35 -15.71
N VAL A 90 -8.38 -0.61 -14.93
CA VAL A 90 -7.01 -0.16 -15.15
C VAL A 90 -6.46 -0.58 -16.48
N SER A 91 -6.64 -1.86 -16.84
CA SER A 91 -6.19 -2.37 -18.14
C SER A 91 -6.85 -1.62 -19.30
N VAL A 92 -8.13 -1.29 -19.18
CA VAL A 92 -8.85 -0.49 -20.19
C VAL A 92 -8.26 0.93 -20.26
N ILE A 93 -8.02 1.58 -19.13
CA ILE A 93 -7.45 2.93 -19.09
C ILE A 93 -6.06 2.97 -19.73
N HIS A 94 -5.23 1.95 -19.45
CA HIS A 94 -3.91 1.79 -20.07
C HIS A 94 -4.02 1.55 -21.58
N ASP A 95 -4.87 0.62 -22.02
CA ASP A 95 -5.07 0.28 -23.44
C ASP A 95 -5.58 1.48 -24.25
N GLN A 96 -6.42 2.30 -23.65
CA GLN A 96 -6.94 3.53 -24.26
C GLN A 96 -6.00 4.75 -24.13
N HIS A 97 -4.81 4.59 -23.58
CA HIS A 97 -3.79 5.64 -23.41
C HIS A 97 -4.32 6.92 -22.75
N LEU A 98 -5.24 6.79 -21.78
CA LEU A 98 -5.92 7.95 -21.18
C LEU A 98 -4.98 8.84 -20.35
N PHE A 99 -3.84 8.33 -19.90
CA PHE A 99 -2.82 9.10 -19.18
C PHE A 99 -1.72 9.68 -20.07
N SER A 100 -1.60 9.23 -21.32
CA SER A 100 -0.57 9.71 -22.24
C SER A 100 -0.55 11.23 -22.43
N PRO A 101 -1.68 11.97 -22.45
CA PRO A 101 -1.64 13.42 -22.53
C PRO A 101 -0.89 14.09 -21.36
N VAL A 102 -1.09 13.59 -20.13
CA VAL A 102 -0.41 14.13 -18.93
C VAL A 102 1.07 13.79 -18.99
N ILE A 103 1.40 12.57 -19.34
CA ILE A 103 2.79 12.08 -19.41
C ILE A 103 3.56 12.84 -20.49
N ASN A 104 2.99 12.95 -21.69
CA ASN A 104 3.59 13.70 -22.80
C ASN A 104 3.77 15.18 -22.45
N TYR A 105 2.80 15.78 -21.75
CA TYR A 105 2.93 17.16 -21.29
C TYR A 105 4.11 17.32 -20.34
N VAL A 106 4.28 16.42 -19.36
CA VAL A 106 5.39 16.49 -18.41
C VAL A 106 6.73 16.23 -19.11
N LEU A 107 6.81 15.22 -19.98
CA LEU A 107 8.05 14.91 -20.71
C LEU A 107 8.45 16.01 -21.71
N ALA A 108 7.53 16.86 -22.14
CA ALA A 108 7.81 18.00 -22.98
C ALA A 108 8.36 19.22 -22.20
N GLN A 109 8.34 19.19 -20.85
CA GLN A 109 8.89 20.27 -20.04
C GLN A 109 10.40 20.13 -19.87
N ASP A 110 11.03 21.15 -19.27
CA ASP A 110 12.44 21.12 -18.92
C ASP A 110 12.76 19.89 -18.04
N PRO A 111 13.80 19.10 -18.37
CA PRO A 111 14.19 17.92 -17.58
C PRO A 111 14.34 18.16 -16.08
N SER A 112 14.77 19.34 -15.66
CA SER A 112 14.93 19.72 -14.25
C SER A 112 13.60 19.88 -13.51
N THR A 113 12.51 20.15 -14.22
CA THR A 113 11.17 20.35 -13.63
C THR A 113 10.29 19.11 -13.69
N GLN A 114 10.63 18.16 -14.57
CA GLN A 114 9.84 16.95 -14.77
C GLN A 114 9.62 16.11 -13.50
N PRO A 115 10.63 15.88 -12.62
CA PRO A 115 10.41 15.12 -11.37
C PRO A 115 9.35 15.76 -10.48
N SER A 116 9.40 17.07 -10.30
CA SER A 116 8.42 17.81 -9.49
C SER A 116 7.02 17.75 -10.07
N LEU A 117 6.88 17.85 -11.38
CA LEU A 117 5.61 17.77 -12.09
C LEU A 117 5.02 16.35 -12.00
N PHE A 118 5.85 15.32 -12.16
CA PHE A 118 5.40 13.93 -11.96
C PHE A 118 5.00 13.66 -10.52
N PHE A 119 5.73 14.18 -9.53
CA PHE A 119 5.35 14.05 -8.13
C PHE A 119 3.95 14.63 -7.87
N VAL A 120 3.68 15.84 -8.35
CA VAL A 120 2.39 16.50 -8.14
C VAL A 120 1.26 15.80 -8.91
N ALA A 121 1.46 15.48 -10.19
CA ALA A 121 0.46 14.82 -11.02
C ALA A 121 0.09 13.44 -10.47
N ASN A 122 1.09 12.64 -10.13
CA ASN A 122 0.89 11.32 -9.54
C ASN A 122 0.26 11.42 -8.15
N GLY A 123 0.66 12.39 -7.34
CA GLY A 123 0.10 12.63 -6.01
C GLY A 123 -1.40 12.93 -6.04
N PHE A 124 -1.81 13.79 -6.96
CA PHE A 124 -3.23 14.11 -7.13
C PHE A 124 -4.04 12.89 -7.60
N LEU A 125 -3.53 12.16 -8.59
CA LEU A 125 -4.22 10.98 -9.13
C LEU A 125 -4.27 9.84 -8.11
N SER A 126 -3.19 9.57 -7.40
CA SER A 126 -3.12 8.51 -6.39
C SER A 126 -3.93 8.81 -5.13
N ALA A 127 -4.20 10.08 -4.85
CA ALA A 127 -5.12 10.45 -3.77
C ALA A 127 -6.59 10.06 -4.08
N ILE A 128 -6.95 9.92 -5.34
CA ILE A 128 -8.31 9.57 -5.79
C ILE A 128 -8.39 8.09 -6.18
N SER A 129 -7.30 7.55 -6.74
CA SER A 129 -7.19 6.19 -7.24
C SER A 129 -6.12 5.40 -6.47
N ASP A 130 -6.05 4.09 -6.66
CA ASP A 130 -5.03 3.24 -6.05
C ASP A 130 -3.61 3.64 -6.49
N ASN A 131 -2.68 3.72 -5.52
CA ASN A 131 -1.32 4.16 -5.75
C ASN A 131 -0.50 3.20 -6.64
N VAL A 132 -0.70 1.89 -6.48
CA VAL A 132 0.01 0.87 -7.29
C VAL A 132 -0.37 1.01 -8.75
N PHE A 133 -1.65 1.29 -9.00
CA PHE A 133 -2.16 1.51 -10.33
C PHE A 133 -1.53 2.72 -11.01
N VAL A 134 -1.61 3.88 -10.35
CA VAL A 134 -1.06 5.12 -10.88
C VAL A 134 0.44 4.95 -11.14
N ALA A 135 1.18 4.40 -10.16
CA ALA A 135 2.61 4.11 -10.32
C ALA A 135 2.90 3.22 -11.53
N THR A 136 2.16 2.13 -11.70
CA THR A 136 2.40 1.16 -12.78
C THR A 136 2.26 1.79 -14.16
N ILE A 137 1.22 2.60 -14.37
CA ILE A 137 1.03 3.27 -15.67
C ILE A 137 2.16 4.24 -15.94
N TYR A 138 2.44 5.13 -15.01
CA TYR A 138 3.46 6.17 -15.23
C TYR A 138 4.86 5.60 -15.39
N ILE A 139 5.24 4.59 -14.59
CA ILE A 139 6.54 3.91 -14.75
C ILE A 139 6.66 3.21 -16.09
N ASN A 140 5.63 2.54 -16.58
CA ASN A 140 5.66 1.87 -17.86
C ASN A 140 5.82 2.86 -19.03
N GLU A 141 5.14 3.99 -19.00
CA GLU A 141 5.25 5.02 -20.04
C GLU A 141 6.64 5.70 -20.02
N VAL A 142 7.16 6.04 -18.83
CA VAL A 142 8.50 6.61 -18.69
C VAL A 142 9.57 5.58 -19.11
N LYS A 143 9.35 4.29 -18.81
CA LYS A 143 10.21 3.21 -19.29
C LYS A 143 10.18 3.10 -20.81
N ALA A 144 9.03 3.19 -21.44
CA ALA A 144 8.93 3.20 -22.90
C ALA A 144 9.69 4.38 -23.53
N ALA A 145 9.65 5.57 -22.89
CA ALA A 145 10.44 6.72 -23.30
C ALA A 145 11.96 6.46 -23.18
N TYR A 146 12.40 5.78 -22.14
CA TYR A 146 13.80 5.35 -21.98
C TYR A 146 14.18 4.29 -23.02
N ASP A 147 13.38 3.26 -23.19
CA ASP A 147 13.65 2.16 -24.14
C ASP A 147 13.71 2.66 -25.62
N SER A 148 12.96 3.72 -25.94
CA SER A 148 13.02 4.40 -27.23
C SER A 148 14.20 5.36 -27.40
N GLY A 149 14.98 5.59 -26.36
CA GLY A 149 16.09 6.54 -26.34
C GLY A 149 15.68 8.01 -26.24
N ALA A 150 14.42 8.32 -25.91
CA ALA A 150 13.95 9.69 -25.76
C ALA A 150 14.45 10.35 -24.47
N ILE A 151 14.76 9.56 -23.44
CA ILE A 151 15.34 10.03 -22.18
C ILE A 151 16.56 9.19 -21.80
N THR A 152 17.44 9.78 -20.97
CA THR A 152 18.62 9.10 -20.44
C THR A 152 18.28 8.19 -19.25
N LEU A 153 19.22 7.29 -18.87
CA LEU A 153 19.07 6.43 -17.69
C LEU A 153 18.95 7.26 -16.41
N ASP A 154 19.73 8.30 -16.25
CA ASP A 154 19.68 9.18 -15.06
C ASP A 154 18.33 9.90 -14.97
N GLN A 155 17.83 10.39 -16.10
CA GLN A 155 16.50 11.00 -16.18
C GLN A 155 15.41 9.96 -15.84
N PHE A 156 15.48 8.75 -16.39
CA PHE A 156 14.57 7.66 -16.02
C PHE A 156 14.57 7.38 -14.51
N ASN A 157 15.75 7.27 -13.90
CA ASN A 157 15.88 7.01 -12.46
C ASN A 157 15.24 8.13 -11.62
N ASN A 158 15.51 9.39 -11.95
CA ASN A 158 14.92 10.54 -11.25
C ASN A 158 13.40 10.57 -11.38
N LEU A 159 12.88 10.32 -12.59
CA LEU A 159 11.44 10.24 -12.82
C LEU A 159 10.80 9.06 -12.10
N ALA A 160 11.46 7.90 -12.07
CA ALA A 160 10.98 6.71 -11.34
C ALA A 160 10.88 6.98 -9.84
N ILE A 161 11.88 7.67 -9.24
CA ILE A 161 11.83 8.07 -7.83
C ILE A 161 10.69 9.05 -7.59
N ALA A 162 10.52 10.06 -8.45
CA ALA A 162 9.48 11.06 -8.33
C ALA A 162 8.08 10.44 -8.48
N ILE A 163 7.88 9.50 -9.41
CA ILE A 163 6.64 8.76 -9.60
C ILE A 163 6.34 7.91 -8.36
N ASN A 164 7.31 7.13 -7.89
CA ASN A 164 7.11 6.25 -6.74
C ASN A 164 6.78 7.04 -5.45
N THR A 165 7.51 8.11 -5.19
CA THR A 165 7.25 8.96 -4.01
C THR A 165 5.94 9.75 -4.17
N GLY A 166 5.66 10.28 -5.35
CA GLY A 166 4.44 11.02 -5.67
C GLY A 166 3.19 10.15 -5.58
N THR A 167 3.26 8.88 -5.94
CA THR A 167 2.13 7.96 -5.80
C THR A 167 1.92 7.47 -4.36
N ASN A 168 2.97 7.38 -3.55
CA ASN A 168 2.87 6.81 -2.21
C ASN A 168 2.57 7.83 -1.11
N LEU A 169 3.21 9.02 -1.15
CA LEU A 169 3.08 9.97 -0.05
C LEU A 169 1.72 10.69 -0.02
N PRO A 170 1.21 11.26 -1.13
CA PRO A 170 -0.10 11.90 -1.13
C PRO A 170 -1.28 10.93 -1.12
N SER A 171 -1.08 9.67 -1.51
CA SER A 171 -2.16 8.67 -1.60
C SER A 171 -2.81 8.33 -0.25
N VAL A 172 -2.17 8.64 0.86
CA VAL A 172 -2.76 8.50 2.20
C VAL A 172 -3.97 9.43 2.42
N ALA A 173 -4.24 10.36 1.50
CA ALA A 173 -5.36 11.29 1.58
C ALA A 173 -6.72 10.62 1.67
N THR A 174 -6.90 9.50 0.97
CA THR A 174 -8.18 8.79 0.94
C THR A 174 -8.00 7.28 1.09
N PRO A 175 -9.04 6.56 1.54
CA PRO A 175 -9.00 5.10 1.58
C PRO A 175 -8.75 4.45 0.21
N ASN A 176 -9.17 5.09 -0.89
CA ASN A 176 -8.97 4.57 -2.23
C ASN A 176 -7.51 4.66 -2.70
N GLY A 177 -6.77 5.64 -2.19
CA GLY A 177 -5.37 5.84 -2.54
C GLY A 177 -4.42 4.78 -1.96
N GLN A 178 -4.85 4.06 -0.92
CA GLN A 178 -4.05 3.05 -0.24
C GLN A 178 -4.86 1.77 -0.04
N ALA A 179 -4.46 0.67 -0.67
CA ALA A 179 -5.13 -0.63 -0.53
C ALA A 179 -5.29 -1.07 0.94
N ALA A 180 -4.29 -0.81 1.79
CA ALA A 180 -4.36 -1.12 3.22
C ALA A 180 -5.47 -0.34 3.95
N PHE A 181 -5.70 0.92 3.58
CA PHE A 181 -6.76 1.74 4.16
C PHE A 181 -8.14 1.28 3.70
N LEU A 182 -8.26 0.92 2.43
CA LEU A 182 -9.49 0.36 1.90
C LEU A 182 -9.81 -0.98 2.55
N PHE A 183 -8.80 -1.85 2.73
CA PHE A 183 -8.95 -3.12 3.44
C PHE A 183 -9.41 -2.89 4.89
N LEU A 184 -8.82 -1.95 5.62
CA LEU A 184 -9.24 -1.60 6.97
C LEU A 184 -10.71 -1.13 6.99
N LEU A 185 -11.09 -0.27 6.04
CA LEU A 185 -12.45 0.29 5.96
C LEU A 185 -13.51 -0.77 5.65
N THR A 186 -13.16 -1.82 4.89
CA THR A 186 -14.05 -2.92 4.52
C THR A 186 -14.00 -4.09 5.51
N SER A 187 -13.08 -4.07 6.47
CA SER A 187 -12.93 -5.11 7.49
C SER A 187 -14.00 -5.08 8.57
N SER A 188 -14.16 -6.17 9.28
CA SER A 188 -15.04 -6.28 10.46
C SER A 188 -14.64 -5.32 11.60
N LEU A 189 -13.40 -4.82 11.59
CA LEU A 189 -12.91 -3.86 12.60
C LEU A 189 -13.51 -2.46 12.42
N ALA A 190 -13.79 -2.04 11.19
CA ALA A 190 -14.28 -0.68 10.92
C ALA A 190 -15.58 -0.32 11.68
N PRO A 191 -16.62 -1.17 11.71
CA PRO A 191 -17.82 -0.89 12.52
C PRO A 191 -17.54 -0.83 14.01
N LEU A 192 -16.64 -1.67 14.53
CA LEU A 192 -16.30 -1.71 15.96
C LEU A 192 -15.70 -0.40 16.47
N ILE A 193 -14.91 0.27 15.63
CA ILE A 193 -14.30 1.57 15.96
C ILE A 193 -15.07 2.76 15.36
N SER A 194 -16.26 2.50 14.80
CA SER A 194 -17.08 3.50 14.11
C SER A 194 -16.30 4.26 13.03
N LEU A 195 -15.46 3.54 12.27
CA LEU A 195 -14.65 4.11 11.20
C LEU A 195 -15.51 4.28 9.95
N SER A 196 -15.62 5.51 9.46
CA SER A 196 -16.28 5.82 8.19
C SER A 196 -15.27 6.37 7.19
N TYR A 197 -15.61 6.34 5.91
CA TYR A 197 -14.78 6.88 4.83
C TYR A 197 -14.32 8.32 5.15
N MET A 198 -15.25 9.22 5.44
CA MET A 198 -14.92 10.62 5.73
C MET A 198 -14.11 10.81 7.01
N ARG A 199 -14.39 10.01 8.04
CA ARG A 199 -13.58 10.04 9.26
C ARG A 199 -12.14 9.66 8.99
N MET A 200 -11.92 8.66 8.14
CA MET A 200 -10.58 8.24 7.75
C MET A 200 -9.86 9.34 6.96
N VAL A 201 -10.55 9.99 6.01
CA VAL A 201 -10.01 11.15 5.27
C VAL A 201 -9.59 12.27 6.22
N TYR A 202 -10.45 12.65 7.19
CA TYR A 202 -10.10 13.68 8.19
C TYR A 202 -8.90 13.30 9.06
N MET A 203 -8.80 12.04 9.45
CA MET A 203 -7.66 11.56 10.25
C MET A 203 -6.37 11.50 9.45
N ALA A 204 -6.44 11.22 8.16
CA ALA A 204 -5.30 11.16 7.26
C ALA A 204 -4.81 12.54 6.79
N LEU A 205 -5.69 13.55 6.76
CA LEU A 205 -5.41 14.87 6.19
C LEU A 205 -4.11 15.53 6.69
N PRO A 206 -3.82 15.61 8.01
CA PRO A 206 -2.58 16.22 8.49
C PRO A 206 -1.33 15.46 8.01
N TYR A 207 -1.39 14.14 7.95
CA TYR A 207 -0.30 13.31 7.44
C TYR A 207 -0.10 13.54 5.93
N THR A 208 -1.19 13.57 5.17
CA THR A 208 -1.17 13.86 3.73
C THR A 208 -0.49 15.18 3.44
N ILE A 209 -0.87 16.24 4.15
CA ILE A 209 -0.28 17.57 3.94
C ILE A 209 1.21 17.56 4.24
N VAL A 210 1.61 17.03 5.41
CA VAL A 210 3.02 17.01 5.82
C VAL A 210 3.86 16.15 4.86
N LEU A 211 3.40 14.92 4.55
CA LEU A 211 4.13 14.01 3.66
C LEU A 211 4.24 14.58 2.24
N SER A 212 3.18 15.20 1.72
CA SER A 212 3.21 15.80 0.39
C SER A 212 4.17 16.99 0.31
N ILE A 213 4.16 17.87 1.32
CA ILE A 213 5.07 19.03 1.36
C ILE A 213 6.53 18.57 1.50
N VAL A 214 6.81 17.67 2.45
CA VAL A 214 8.16 17.15 2.67
C VAL A 214 8.64 16.38 1.42
N GLY A 215 7.81 15.52 0.85
CA GLY A 215 8.13 14.79 -0.36
C GLY A 215 8.45 15.72 -1.53
N TYR A 216 7.62 16.73 -1.75
CA TYR A 216 7.86 17.74 -2.79
C TYR A 216 9.18 18.50 -2.60
N ILE A 217 9.46 18.92 -1.36
CA ILE A 217 10.73 19.59 -1.03
C ILE A 217 11.91 18.65 -1.29
N CYS A 218 11.83 17.39 -0.87
CA CYS A 218 12.91 16.42 -1.11
C CYS A 218 13.14 16.17 -2.59
N ILE A 219 12.10 16.03 -3.41
CA ILE A 219 12.23 15.89 -4.86
C ILE A 219 12.98 17.09 -5.47
N ASN A 220 12.65 18.31 -5.07
CA ASN A 220 13.32 19.50 -5.61
C ASN A 220 14.74 19.72 -5.09
N LEU A 221 15.12 19.14 -3.96
CA LEU A 221 16.46 19.31 -3.38
C LEU A 221 17.44 18.22 -3.83
N PHE A 222 16.96 17.03 -4.14
CA PHE A 222 17.80 15.85 -4.36
C PHE A 222 17.75 15.28 -5.78
N LEU A 223 16.76 15.66 -6.58
CA LEU A 223 16.63 15.29 -7.99
C LEU A 223 16.73 16.48 -8.92
#